data_bbc62514ee285d83c01aadf3875ced2d
#
_entry.id   bbc62514ee285d83c01aadf3875ced2d
#
_cell.length_a   1.000
_cell.length_b   1.000
_cell.length_c   1.000
_cell.angle_alpha   90.00
_cell.angle_beta   90.00
_cell.angle_gamma   90.00
#
_symmetry.space_group_name_H-M   'P 1'
#
loop_
_entity.id
_entity.type
_entity.pdbx_description
1 polymer ?
#
loop_
_entity_poly.entity_id
_entity_poly.type
_entity_poly.pdbx_seq_one_letter_code
_entity_poly.pdbx_strand_id
1 'polypeptide(L)'
;MASQPLRLAEESDPSPGESELAVNPFDGLPFSSRYNELLEQHQALPIWATRFIFLGHLESSPTGVVLVSGEPGSGKSTQIPQWCAEFALARGFQNGQVTVTQPYPLAALSLPLQVADEMDLTVGHEVGYSILQEDCTGPNTLLRFCWDRLLLQEVASTWGTGAWGVLVLDETQERSVASDSLQGLLQDTVLEYLPGDHRVVVVTDPALEPKLQAFWGNPPIVHVPRELSRSPIPIYRDTAPSDWVEAPCQAVLELCWKEAPGDVLVYLSSEEEISLCCESLSREVGTLAFLGPPPRVLPLHPGCGQAIQAVYEDTDMGARKVVVTHWLADFSFSLPSIRHVIDSGLELQSVYSPWIQADSQVLRPISKCQAEARRLRARGFQPGSYLCLYPKTLLELEAPPLPQPRVCEENLSPLMLLLKRRPIAEPGECHFLDWPAPEALMQALEDLDYLAALDDDGNLSDLGIILSEFPLTPELAKALLASCKFNCVDEMLTLAAILTAAPGFTRPPLCAEEAALCWALEHADGDHSSLIQVYEAFIQRAKTNDGKLERRKKKGS
;
A
#
# COMPACT_ATOMS: atom_id res chain seq x y z
N MET A 1 34.93 -24.33 13.30
CA MET A 1 34.10 -25.52 13.56
C MET A 1 33.15 -25.67 12.41
N ALA A 2 33.20 -26.78 11.69
CA ALA A 2 32.47 -26.96 10.44
C ALA A 2 30.96 -27.04 10.70
N SER A 3 30.21 -26.14 10.09
CA SER A 3 28.75 -26.14 10.07
C SER A 3 28.25 -27.33 9.25
N GLN A 4 27.48 -28.20 9.87
CA GLN A 4 26.77 -29.27 9.18
C GLN A 4 25.67 -28.66 8.29
N PRO A 5 25.48 -29.16 7.04
CA PRO A 5 24.40 -28.70 6.19
C PRO A 5 23.06 -29.17 6.78
N LEU A 6 22.07 -28.26 6.73
CA LEU A 6 20.67 -28.53 7.07
C LEU A 6 20.19 -29.76 6.28
N ARG A 7 20.00 -30.88 6.94
CA ARG A 7 19.23 -32.01 6.42
C ARG A 7 17.76 -31.60 6.44
N LEU A 8 17.24 -31.25 5.27
CA LEU A 8 15.79 -31.27 5.02
C LEU A 8 15.30 -32.68 5.36
N ALA A 9 14.32 -32.78 6.25
CA ALA A 9 13.73 -34.04 6.64
C ALA A 9 13.18 -34.74 5.39
N GLU A 10 13.75 -35.89 5.03
CA GLU A 10 13.12 -36.82 4.11
C GLU A 10 11.81 -37.29 4.74
N GLU A 11 10.71 -37.18 4.02
CA GLU A 11 9.41 -37.72 4.37
C GLU A 11 9.58 -39.24 4.60
N SER A 12 9.71 -39.63 5.86
CA SER A 12 9.50 -41.02 6.27
C SER A 12 8.03 -41.17 6.63
N ASP A 13 7.33 -42.12 5.96
CA ASP A 13 5.96 -42.49 6.28
C ASP A 13 5.77 -42.69 7.78
N PRO A 14 4.80 -42.00 8.40
CA PRO A 14 4.53 -42.18 9.83
C PRO A 14 3.85 -43.53 10.06
N SER A 15 4.45 -44.36 10.89
CA SER A 15 3.80 -45.53 11.49
C SER A 15 2.57 -45.10 12.30
N PRO A 16 1.46 -45.85 12.33
CA PRO A 16 0.23 -45.48 13.00
C PRO A 16 0.38 -45.70 14.53
N GLY A 17 0.75 -44.65 15.26
CA GLY A 17 0.83 -44.68 16.71
C GLY A 17 1.50 -43.40 17.24
N GLU A 18 0.69 -42.52 17.82
CA GLU A 18 1.04 -41.21 18.39
C GLU A 18 1.22 -40.09 17.37
N SER A 19 0.12 -39.42 17.00
CA SER A 19 0.16 -38.11 16.35
C SER A 19 0.68 -37.10 17.37
N GLU A 20 2.00 -36.88 17.43
CA GLU A 20 2.53 -35.64 18.00
C GLU A 20 1.89 -34.49 17.18
N LEU A 21 1.11 -33.67 17.85
CA LEU A 21 0.53 -32.47 17.23
C LEU A 21 1.71 -31.64 16.71
N ALA A 22 1.70 -31.34 15.41
CA ALA A 22 2.71 -30.48 14.83
C ALA A 22 2.68 -29.12 15.53
N VAL A 23 3.82 -28.70 16.05
CA VAL A 23 3.98 -27.49 16.86
C VAL A 23 4.47 -26.35 15.97
N ASN A 24 3.85 -25.18 16.09
CA ASN A 24 4.27 -23.97 15.41
C ASN A 24 5.67 -23.54 15.91
N PRO A 25 6.69 -23.43 15.04
CA PRO A 25 8.05 -23.14 15.47
C PRO A 25 8.24 -21.69 15.97
N PHE A 26 7.27 -20.81 15.76
CA PHE A 26 7.34 -19.40 16.11
C PHE A 26 6.90 -19.12 17.55
N ASP A 27 5.83 -19.75 18.01
CA ASP A 27 5.25 -19.56 19.35
C ASP A 27 5.30 -20.81 20.25
N GLY A 28 5.60 -21.97 19.67
CA GLY A 28 5.66 -23.25 20.38
C GLY A 28 4.30 -23.87 20.69
N LEU A 29 3.21 -23.36 20.12
CA LEU A 29 1.85 -23.89 20.31
C LEU A 29 1.47 -24.89 19.20
N PRO A 30 0.55 -25.84 19.46
CA PRO A 30 0.02 -26.72 18.41
C PRO A 30 -0.74 -25.94 17.36
N PHE A 31 -0.58 -26.29 16.09
CA PHE A 31 -1.35 -25.67 15.00
C PHE A 31 -2.86 -25.91 15.13
N SER A 32 -3.64 -24.88 14.82
CA SER A 32 -5.10 -24.95 14.81
C SER A 32 -5.63 -25.72 13.57
N SER A 33 -6.90 -26.18 13.63
CA SER A 33 -7.56 -26.78 12.48
C SER A 33 -7.66 -25.81 11.29
N ARG A 34 -7.82 -24.51 11.56
CA ARG A 34 -7.88 -23.44 10.56
C ARG A 34 -6.56 -23.31 9.79
N TYR A 35 -5.43 -23.46 10.46
CA TYR A 35 -4.13 -23.46 9.81
C TYR A 35 -4.05 -24.53 8.69
N ASN A 36 -4.51 -25.75 8.96
CA ASN A 36 -4.46 -26.82 7.98
C ASN A 36 -5.36 -26.54 6.76
N GLU A 37 -6.55 -25.95 6.97
CA GLU A 37 -7.44 -25.53 5.89
C GLU A 37 -6.80 -24.43 5.02
N LEU A 38 -6.15 -23.44 5.65
CA LEU A 38 -5.45 -22.37 4.94
C LEU A 38 -4.21 -22.90 4.22
N LEU A 39 -3.48 -23.82 4.81
CA LEU A 39 -2.30 -24.44 4.20
C LEU A 39 -2.63 -25.14 2.87
N GLU A 40 -3.74 -25.87 2.79
CA GLU A 40 -4.21 -26.48 1.54
C GLU A 40 -4.50 -25.42 0.46
N GLN A 41 -5.06 -24.28 0.86
CA GLN A 41 -5.32 -23.16 -0.06
C GLN A 41 -4.01 -22.52 -0.55
N HIS A 42 -3.02 -22.35 0.34
CA HIS A 42 -1.72 -21.77 0.00
C HIS A 42 -0.91 -22.69 -0.93
N GLN A 43 -0.97 -24.00 -0.70
CA GLN A 43 -0.32 -24.97 -1.58
C GLN A 43 -0.87 -24.95 -3.02
N ALA A 44 -2.10 -24.50 -3.20
CA ALA A 44 -2.70 -24.30 -4.52
C ALA A 44 -2.28 -22.98 -5.20
N LEU A 45 -1.59 -22.07 -4.52
CA LEU A 45 -1.12 -20.81 -5.11
C LEU A 45 0.04 -21.04 -6.08
N PRO A 46 0.10 -20.31 -7.21
CA PRO A 46 1.17 -20.48 -8.20
C PRO A 46 2.58 -20.35 -7.62
N ILE A 47 2.77 -19.47 -6.64
CA ILE A 47 4.08 -19.24 -6.03
C ILE A 47 4.61 -20.44 -5.25
N TRP A 48 3.73 -21.32 -4.75
CA TRP A 48 4.13 -22.45 -3.91
C TRP A 48 5.15 -23.37 -4.58
N ALA A 49 5.01 -23.57 -5.90
CA ALA A 49 5.94 -24.36 -6.69
C ALA A 49 7.39 -23.82 -6.70
N THR A 50 7.57 -22.54 -6.33
CA THR A 50 8.89 -21.88 -6.34
C THR A 50 9.58 -21.84 -4.98
N ARG A 51 8.94 -22.32 -3.91
CA ARG A 51 9.42 -22.19 -2.53
C ARG A 51 10.87 -22.66 -2.34
N PHE A 52 11.18 -23.88 -2.82
CA PHE A 52 12.54 -24.44 -2.67
C PHE A 52 13.58 -23.67 -3.48
N ILE A 53 13.22 -23.21 -4.68
CA ILE A 53 14.11 -22.39 -5.53
C ILE A 53 14.38 -21.06 -4.83
N PHE A 54 13.34 -20.42 -4.29
CA PHE A 54 13.44 -19.15 -3.57
C PHE A 54 14.36 -19.28 -2.34
N LEU A 55 14.11 -20.25 -1.46
CA LEU A 55 14.93 -20.48 -0.27
C LEU A 55 16.39 -20.81 -0.63
N GLY A 56 16.61 -21.60 -1.69
CA GLY A 56 17.94 -21.89 -2.21
C GLY A 56 18.66 -20.65 -2.71
N HIS A 57 18.00 -19.75 -3.41
CA HIS A 57 18.56 -18.46 -3.83
C HIS A 57 18.78 -17.52 -2.65
N LEU A 58 17.87 -17.47 -1.69
CA LEU A 58 18.02 -16.65 -0.49
C LEU A 58 19.24 -17.06 0.33
N GLU A 59 19.54 -18.37 0.39
CA GLU A 59 20.73 -18.88 1.06
C GLU A 59 22.03 -18.63 0.29
N SER A 60 22.02 -18.87 -1.03
CA SER A 60 23.22 -18.91 -1.87
C SER A 60 23.52 -17.61 -2.62
N SER A 61 22.68 -16.59 -2.54
CA SER A 61 22.88 -15.33 -3.28
C SER A 61 24.20 -14.66 -2.89
N PRO A 62 25.11 -14.44 -3.86
CA PRO A 62 26.41 -13.81 -3.59
C PRO A 62 26.28 -12.33 -3.24
N THR A 63 25.26 -11.66 -3.75
CA THR A 63 24.98 -10.25 -3.48
C THR A 63 24.06 -10.03 -2.29
N GLY A 64 23.48 -11.11 -1.74
CA GLY A 64 22.43 -11.01 -0.71
C GLY A 64 21.07 -10.55 -1.24
N VAL A 65 20.94 -10.30 -2.55
CA VAL A 65 19.71 -9.84 -3.20
C VAL A 65 19.06 -10.99 -3.97
N VAL A 66 17.73 -11.12 -3.89
CA VAL A 66 16.92 -12.07 -4.66
C VAL A 66 15.74 -11.31 -5.27
N LEU A 67 15.52 -11.47 -6.57
CA LEU A 67 14.37 -10.90 -7.28
C LEU A 67 13.27 -11.95 -7.43
N VAL A 68 12.03 -11.60 -7.09
CA VAL A 68 10.86 -12.46 -7.28
C VAL A 68 9.90 -11.77 -8.24
N SER A 69 9.66 -12.40 -9.38
CA SER A 69 8.83 -11.87 -10.45
C SER A 69 7.61 -12.76 -10.68
N GLY A 70 6.42 -12.16 -10.66
CA GLY A 70 5.18 -12.90 -10.86
C GLY A 70 3.96 -11.99 -10.97
N GLU A 71 2.92 -12.53 -11.60
CA GLU A 71 1.65 -11.81 -11.78
C GLU A 71 0.97 -11.46 -10.44
N PRO A 72 0.13 -10.40 -10.42
CA PRO A 72 -0.75 -10.13 -9.29
C PRO A 72 -1.63 -11.33 -8.92
N GLY A 73 -1.88 -11.52 -7.61
CA GLY A 73 -2.68 -12.63 -7.10
C GLY A 73 -2.00 -14.00 -7.15
N SER A 74 -0.71 -14.09 -7.45
CA SER A 74 0.06 -15.35 -7.41
C SER A 74 0.49 -15.79 -6.01
N GLY A 75 0.24 -14.98 -4.97
CA GLY A 75 0.57 -15.26 -3.58
C GLY A 75 1.91 -14.69 -3.10
N LYS A 76 2.55 -13.80 -3.85
CA LYS A 76 3.87 -13.22 -3.49
C LYS A 76 3.83 -12.50 -2.14
N SER A 77 2.93 -11.53 -1.99
CA SER A 77 2.86 -10.65 -0.81
C SER A 77 2.47 -11.38 0.48
N THR A 78 1.86 -12.57 0.39
CA THR A 78 1.55 -13.38 1.57
C THR A 78 2.59 -14.45 1.85
N GLN A 79 3.09 -15.17 0.84
CA GLN A 79 3.96 -16.33 1.03
C GLN A 79 5.44 -15.97 1.18
N ILE A 80 5.96 -14.98 0.43
CA ILE A 80 7.37 -14.57 0.54
C ILE A 80 7.72 -14.10 1.96
N PRO A 81 6.92 -13.26 2.63
CA PRO A 81 7.20 -12.87 4.02
C PRO A 81 7.28 -14.05 4.97
N GLN A 82 6.38 -15.03 4.86
CA GLN A 82 6.35 -16.23 5.69
C GLN A 82 7.63 -17.06 5.50
N TRP A 83 8.04 -17.31 4.26
CA TRP A 83 9.26 -18.06 3.97
C TRP A 83 10.53 -17.32 4.41
N CYS A 84 10.53 -15.99 4.34
CA CYS A 84 11.60 -15.17 4.91
C CYS A 84 11.66 -15.28 6.44
N ALA A 85 10.49 -15.32 7.12
CA ALA A 85 10.43 -15.51 8.57
C ALA A 85 10.94 -16.90 8.98
N GLU A 86 10.55 -17.97 8.25
CA GLU A 86 11.10 -19.32 8.45
C GLU A 86 12.62 -19.37 8.26
N PHE A 87 13.11 -18.72 7.21
CA PHE A 87 14.55 -18.61 6.93
C PHE A 87 15.29 -17.86 8.05
N ALA A 88 14.75 -16.75 8.51
CA ALA A 88 15.34 -15.95 9.57
C ALA A 88 15.39 -16.72 10.90
N LEU A 89 14.33 -17.45 11.24
CA LEU A 89 14.27 -18.31 12.41
C LEU A 89 15.30 -19.44 12.35
N ALA A 90 15.42 -20.11 11.20
CA ALA A 90 16.37 -21.20 11.00
C ALA A 90 17.84 -20.75 11.08
N ARG A 91 18.14 -19.53 10.65
CA ARG A 91 19.49 -18.93 10.69
C ARG A 91 19.85 -18.39 12.07
N GLY A 92 18.88 -18.12 12.93
CA GLY A 92 19.10 -17.55 14.25
C GLY A 92 19.76 -16.18 14.20
N PHE A 93 19.31 -15.31 13.30
CA PHE A 93 19.76 -13.92 13.25
C PHE A 93 19.60 -13.27 14.63
N GLN A 94 20.66 -12.68 15.18
CA GLN A 94 20.59 -12.01 16.50
C GLN A 94 19.66 -10.78 16.49
N ASN A 95 19.40 -10.22 15.30
CA ASN A 95 18.40 -9.19 15.05
C ASN A 95 17.42 -9.69 13.96
N GLY A 96 16.88 -10.90 14.14
CA GLY A 96 16.22 -11.70 13.12
C GLY A 96 14.87 -11.18 12.61
N GLN A 97 14.64 -9.87 12.66
CA GLN A 97 13.41 -9.29 12.16
C GLN A 97 13.41 -9.32 10.61
N VAL A 98 12.31 -9.84 10.07
CA VAL A 98 11.95 -9.69 8.66
C VAL A 98 11.09 -8.45 8.53
N THR A 99 11.53 -7.48 7.74
CA THR A 99 10.76 -6.26 7.46
C THR A 99 10.24 -6.30 6.03
N VAL A 100 8.94 -6.08 5.85
CA VAL A 100 8.25 -6.08 4.56
C VAL A 100 7.70 -4.69 4.30
N THR A 101 8.09 -4.07 3.19
CA THR A 101 7.55 -2.77 2.81
C THR A 101 6.26 -2.90 2.03
N GLN A 102 5.38 -1.92 2.22
CA GLN A 102 4.18 -1.73 1.41
C GLN A 102 4.08 -0.26 0.97
N PRO A 103 3.73 0.02 -0.29
CA PRO A 103 3.64 1.39 -0.80
C PRO A 103 2.50 2.19 -0.19
N TYR A 104 1.50 1.51 0.40
CA TYR A 104 0.32 2.14 0.99
C TYR A 104 0.10 1.69 2.44
N PRO A 105 -0.26 2.64 3.35
CA PRO A 105 -0.50 2.32 4.76
C PRO A 105 -1.57 1.25 4.97
N LEU A 106 -2.61 1.25 4.12
CA LEU A 106 -3.72 0.31 4.23
C LEU A 106 -3.29 -1.14 3.91
N ALA A 107 -2.37 -1.31 2.97
CA ALA A 107 -1.78 -2.62 2.67
C ALA A 107 -0.88 -3.09 3.83
N ALA A 108 -0.09 -2.17 4.41
CA ALA A 108 0.73 -2.45 5.60
C ALA A 108 -0.12 -2.84 6.83
N LEU A 109 -1.39 -2.46 6.88
CA LEU A 109 -2.36 -2.82 7.92
C LEU A 109 -3.07 -4.16 7.65
N SER A 110 -3.50 -4.40 6.41
CA SER A 110 -4.34 -5.55 6.07
C SER A 110 -3.56 -6.85 5.88
N LEU A 111 -2.38 -6.79 5.28
CA LEU A 111 -1.55 -7.98 5.02
C LEU A 111 -1.09 -8.69 6.29
N PRO A 112 -0.61 -8.00 7.36
CA PRO A 112 -0.21 -8.68 8.58
C PRO A 112 -1.36 -9.43 9.26
N LEU A 113 -2.61 -8.95 9.15
CA LEU A 113 -3.78 -9.67 9.67
C LEU A 113 -3.98 -11.00 8.93
N GLN A 114 -3.89 -10.96 7.60
CA GLN A 114 -4.00 -12.16 6.78
C GLN A 114 -2.83 -13.12 7.02
N VAL A 115 -1.59 -12.62 7.01
CA VAL A 115 -0.39 -13.45 7.17
C VAL A 115 -0.32 -14.07 8.58
N ALA A 116 -0.74 -13.35 9.61
CA ALA A 116 -0.83 -13.90 10.97
C ALA A 116 -1.85 -15.03 11.06
N ASP A 117 -3.04 -14.88 10.46
CA ASP A 117 -4.06 -15.95 10.37
C ASP A 117 -3.52 -17.17 9.59
N GLU A 118 -2.80 -16.93 8.48
CA GLU A 118 -2.16 -17.97 7.67
C GLU A 118 -1.03 -18.71 8.39
N MET A 119 -0.30 -18.04 9.29
CA MET A 119 0.79 -18.59 10.09
C MET A 119 0.32 -19.13 11.45
N ASP A 120 -0.96 -18.99 11.78
CA ASP A 120 -1.53 -19.30 13.11
C ASP A 120 -0.82 -18.55 14.25
N LEU A 121 -0.59 -17.24 14.04
CA LEU A 121 0.12 -16.34 14.94
C LEU A 121 -0.74 -15.13 15.32
N THR A 122 -0.30 -14.38 16.32
CA THR A 122 -1.04 -13.21 16.82
C THR A 122 -0.39 -11.90 16.34
N VAL A 123 -1.21 -11.00 15.78
CA VAL A 123 -0.76 -9.64 15.44
C VAL A 123 -0.45 -8.85 16.71
N GLY A 124 0.68 -8.13 16.71
CA GLY A 124 1.20 -7.40 17.85
C GLY A 124 2.20 -8.21 18.70
N HIS A 125 2.41 -9.50 18.36
CA HIS A 125 3.43 -10.36 18.93
C HIS A 125 4.47 -10.76 17.88
N GLU A 126 4.37 -11.94 17.28
CA GLU A 126 5.32 -12.44 16.28
C GLU A 126 5.19 -11.72 14.93
N VAL A 127 3.96 -11.35 14.57
CA VAL A 127 3.65 -10.56 13.38
C VAL A 127 3.18 -9.18 13.82
N GLY A 128 3.72 -8.13 13.25
CA GLY A 128 3.35 -6.76 13.57
C GLY A 128 3.35 -5.85 12.36
N TYR A 129 2.93 -4.60 12.56
CA TYR A 129 2.98 -3.57 11.54
C TYR A 129 3.35 -2.21 12.11
N SER A 130 3.90 -1.36 11.24
CA SER A 130 4.24 0.03 11.56
C SER A 130 3.81 0.95 10.43
N ILE A 131 2.97 1.91 10.76
CA ILE A 131 2.57 3.03 9.91
C ILE A 131 2.75 4.33 10.68
N LEU A 132 2.68 5.48 10.01
CA LEU A 132 2.97 6.79 10.63
C LEU A 132 2.19 7.06 11.93
N GLN A 133 0.96 6.55 12.02
CA GLN A 133 0.02 6.86 13.12
C GLN A 133 -0.11 5.72 14.13
N GLU A 134 0.37 4.53 13.81
CA GLU A 134 0.18 3.34 14.62
C GLU A 134 1.36 2.38 14.46
N ASP A 135 1.88 1.92 15.59
CA ASP A 135 2.91 0.90 15.67
C ASP A 135 2.39 -0.26 16.52
N CYS A 136 2.17 -1.39 15.87
CA CYS A 136 1.72 -2.64 16.48
C CYS A 136 2.86 -3.67 16.45
N THR A 137 4.05 -3.28 16.90
CA THR A 137 5.21 -4.15 17.03
C THR A 137 5.63 -4.29 18.49
N GLY A 138 6.34 -5.37 18.80
CA GLY A 138 6.86 -5.64 20.13
C GLY A 138 8.27 -6.25 20.09
N PRO A 139 8.88 -6.51 21.23
CA PRO A 139 10.23 -7.11 21.31
C PRO A 139 10.31 -8.52 20.73
N ASN A 140 9.18 -9.20 20.59
CA ASN A 140 9.07 -10.55 20.02
C ASN A 140 8.65 -10.55 18.54
N THR A 141 8.46 -9.38 17.92
CA THR A 141 8.05 -9.29 16.53
C THR A 141 9.16 -9.74 15.59
N LEU A 142 8.92 -10.86 14.91
CA LEU A 142 9.82 -11.44 13.91
C LEU A 142 9.51 -10.94 12.50
N LEU A 143 8.24 -10.75 12.19
CA LEU A 143 7.76 -10.31 10.89
C LEU A 143 7.04 -8.97 11.04
N ARG A 144 7.62 -7.91 10.48
CA ARG A 144 7.10 -6.54 10.54
C ARG A 144 6.69 -6.09 9.15
N PHE A 145 5.43 -5.72 8.98
CA PHE A 145 4.96 -4.99 7.79
C PHE A 145 5.06 -3.48 8.06
N CYS A 146 5.57 -2.75 7.09
CA CYS A 146 5.91 -1.35 7.28
C CYS A 146 5.54 -0.54 6.04
N TRP A 147 5.02 0.67 6.24
CA TRP A 147 4.88 1.61 5.15
C TRP A 147 6.25 2.03 4.63
N ASP A 148 6.45 1.99 3.31
CA ASP A 148 7.75 2.23 2.66
C ASP A 148 8.36 3.61 3.02
N ARG A 149 7.53 4.66 3.13
CA ARG A 149 7.97 6.00 3.55
C ARG A 149 8.53 6.02 4.98
N LEU A 150 7.96 5.22 5.89
CA LEU A 150 8.46 5.11 7.25
C LEU A 150 9.82 4.40 7.27
N LEU A 151 9.95 3.29 6.52
CA LEU A 151 11.22 2.58 6.42
C LEU A 151 12.30 3.45 5.75
N LEU A 152 11.95 4.25 4.75
CA LEU A 152 12.89 5.19 4.14
C LEU A 152 13.47 6.17 5.16
N GLN A 153 12.64 6.70 6.07
CA GLN A 153 13.10 7.56 7.16
C GLN A 153 14.03 6.82 8.13
N GLU A 154 13.68 5.58 8.50
CA GLU A 154 14.51 4.74 9.36
C GLU A 154 15.88 4.45 8.72
N VAL A 155 15.91 4.00 7.47
CA VAL A 155 17.15 3.69 6.73
C VAL A 155 18.02 4.93 6.54
N ALA A 156 17.42 6.07 6.22
CA ALA A 156 18.15 7.33 6.07
C ALA A 156 18.74 7.82 7.40
N SER A 157 18.09 7.56 8.55
CA SER A 157 18.57 7.96 9.87
C SER A 157 19.64 7.03 10.45
N THR A 158 19.59 5.74 10.15
CA THR A 158 20.47 4.70 10.73
C THR A 158 21.60 4.27 9.81
N TRP A 159 21.79 4.91 8.65
CA TRP A 159 22.86 4.61 7.68
C TRP A 159 22.81 3.18 7.13
N GLY A 160 21.59 2.63 7.00
CA GLY A 160 21.42 1.27 6.49
C GLY A 160 21.73 0.16 7.52
N THR A 161 22.15 0.51 8.73
CA THR A 161 22.37 -0.46 9.83
C THR A 161 21.06 -0.82 10.54
N GLY A 162 19.95 -0.94 9.78
CA GLY A 162 18.64 -1.27 10.32
C GLY A 162 18.64 -2.60 11.09
N ALA A 163 17.73 -2.72 12.07
CA ALA A 163 17.57 -3.90 12.91
C ALA A 163 16.93 -5.10 12.18
N TRP A 164 17.07 -5.21 10.85
CA TRP A 164 16.48 -6.27 10.03
C TRP A 164 17.53 -7.28 9.53
N GLY A 165 17.18 -8.55 9.54
CA GLY A 165 17.97 -9.63 8.92
C GLY A 165 17.57 -9.86 7.46
N VAL A 166 16.26 -9.81 7.17
CA VAL A 166 15.73 -9.90 5.81
C VAL A 166 14.82 -8.70 5.56
N LEU A 167 15.05 -8.02 4.45
CA LEU A 167 14.21 -6.93 3.97
C LEU A 167 13.48 -7.36 2.70
N VAL A 168 12.16 -7.27 2.70
CA VAL A 168 11.33 -7.55 1.53
C VAL A 168 10.76 -6.23 1.00
N LEU A 169 11.17 -5.83 -0.18
CA LEU A 169 10.60 -4.71 -0.93
C LEU A 169 9.47 -5.24 -1.79
N ASP A 170 8.24 -5.10 -1.31
CA ASP A 170 7.05 -5.61 -2.01
C ASP A 170 6.40 -4.54 -2.88
N GLU A 171 5.65 -4.97 -3.90
CA GLU A 171 4.90 -4.12 -4.86
C GLU A 171 5.77 -3.05 -5.53
N THR A 172 7.02 -3.36 -5.90
CA THR A 172 7.96 -2.37 -6.45
C THR A 172 7.54 -1.79 -7.80
N GLN A 173 6.61 -2.44 -8.53
CA GLN A 173 6.03 -1.93 -9.77
C GLN A 173 5.15 -0.67 -9.57
N GLU A 174 4.79 -0.35 -8.32
CA GLU A 174 4.06 0.86 -7.98
C GLU A 174 4.88 2.13 -8.14
N ARG A 175 6.19 1.99 -8.07
CA ARG A 175 7.11 3.08 -8.33
C ARG A 175 6.89 4.29 -7.41
N SER A 176 6.54 4.04 -6.11
CA SER A 176 6.45 5.12 -5.13
C SER A 176 7.80 5.79 -4.95
N VAL A 177 7.81 7.08 -4.57
CA VAL A 177 9.05 7.82 -4.28
C VAL A 177 9.88 7.09 -3.22
N ALA A 178 9.21 6.58 -2.18
CA ALA A 178 9.88 5.89 -1.09
C ALA A 178 10.47 4.54 -1.53
N SER A 179 9.71 3.73 -2.30
CA SER A 179 10.19 2.44 -2.80
C SER A 179 11.39 2.60 -3.74
N ASP A 180 11.33 3.53 -4.70
CA ASP A 180 12.43 3.79 -5.62
C ASP A 180 13.67 4.34 -4.88
N SER A 181 13.48 5.23 -3.91
CA SER A 181 14.58 5.80 -3.13
C SER A 181 15.21 4.78 -2.18
N LEU A 182 14.41 3.90 -1.55
CA LEU A 182 14.91 2.78 -0.76
C LEU A 182 15.79 1.86 -1.59
N GLN A 183 15.37 1.52 -2.81
CA GLN A 183 16.17 0.69 -3.70
C GLN A 183 17.52 1.35 -4.02
N GLY A 184 17.54 2.67 -4.29
CA GLY A 184 18.76 3.43 -4.52
C GLY A 184 19.71 3.42 -3.31
N LEU A 185 19.16 3.76 -2.12
CA LEU A 185 19.94 3.77 -0.89
C LEU A 185 20.49 2.40 -0.50
N LEU A 186 19.71 1.34 -0.73
CA LEU A 186 20.10 -0.03 -0.42
C LEU A 186 21.14 -0.55 -1.43
N GLN A 187 21.06 -0.18 -2.70
CA GLN A 187 22.05 -0.55 -3.69
C GLN A 187 23.43 -0.08 -3.26
N ASP A 188 23.56 1.17 -2.82
CA ASP A 188 24.83 1.74 -2.35
C ASP A 188 25.34 1.02 -1.10
N THR A 189 24.44 0.74 -0.15
CA THR A 189 24.80 0.14 1.15
C THR A 189 25.01 -1.37 1.08
N VAL A 190 24.18 -2.10 0.31
CA VAL A 190 24.29 -3.57 0.15
C VAL A 190 25.60 -3.95 -0.53
N LEU A 191 26.02 -3.18 -1.53
CA LEU A 191 27.25 -3.46 -2.27
C LEU A 191 28.52 -3.15 -1.47
N GLU A 192 28.48 -2.22 -0.52
CA GLU A 192 29.69 -1.74 0.17
C GLU A 192 29.78 -2.12 1.67
N TYR A 193 28.69 -2.20 2.41
CA TYR A 193 28.72 -2.16 3.88
C TYR A 193 27.89 -3.21 4.63
N LEU A 194 27.01 -3.98 3.99
CA LEU A 194 26.21 -4.96 4.74
C LEU A 194 27.05 -6.19 5.12
N PRO A 195 27.08 -6.57 6.41
CA PRO A 195 27.65 -7.84 6.83
C PRO A 195 26.94 -8.98 6.07
N GLY A 196 27.68 -10.03 5.70
CA GLY A 196 27.23 -11.13 4.84
C GLY A 196 25.97 -11.92 5.27
N ASP A 197 25.31 -11.49 6.34
CA ASP A 197 24.10 -12.12 6.90
C ASP A 197 22.79 -11.42 6.50
N HIS A 198 22.82 -10.19 5.98
CA HIS A 198 21.60 -9.50 5.54
C HIS A 198 21.14 -9.98 4.16
N ARG A 199 19.81 -10.01 3.96
CA ARG A 199 19.17 -10.38 2.69
C ARG A 199 18.15 -9.32 2.27
N VAL A 200 18.11 -9.03 0.97
CA VAL A 200 17.11 -8.16 0.34
C VAL A 200 16.34 -8.97 -0.68
N VAL A 201 15.03 -8.98 -0.56
CA VAL A 201 14.12 -9.63 -1.49
C VAL A 201 13.32 -8.54 -2.19
N VAL A 202 13.41 -8.47 -3.50
CA VAL A 202 12.67 -7.49 -4.31
C VAL A 202 11.54 -8.22 -5.04
N VAL A 203 10.31 -7.87 -4.71
CA VAL A 203 9.11 -8.49 -5.27
C VAL A 203 8.46 -7.54 -6.28
N THR A 204 8.23 -8.04 -7.48
CA THR A 204 7.76 -7.22 -8.60
C THR A 204 6.82 -7.94 -9.55
N ASP A 205 6.27 -7.17 -10.48
CA ASP A 205 5.55 -7.67 -11.66
C ASP A 205 6.55 -7.96 -12.81
N PRO A 206 6.27 -8.92 -13.70
CA PRO A 206 7.12 -9.26 -14.84
C PRO A 206 7.46 -8.08 -15.76
N ALA A 207 6.62 -7.06 -15.82
CA ALA A 207 6.86 -5.90 -16.67
C ALA A 207 8.06 -5.04 -16.21
N LEU A 208 8.31 -4.94 -14.90
CA LEU A 208 9.42 -4.17 -14.34
C LEU A 208 10.70 -5.01 -14.15
N GLU A 209 10.60 -6.34 -14.18
CA GLU A 209 11.69 -7.28 -13.93
C GLU A 209 13.00 -6.96 -14.67
N PRO A 210 13.01 -6.72 -16.02
CA PRO A 210 14.25 -6.50 -16.75
C PRO A 210 15.01 -5.26 -16.26
N LYS A 211 14.27 -4.23 -15.83
CA LYS A 211 14.83 -3.00 -15.32
C LYS A 211 15.45 -3.18 -13.93
N LEU A 212 14.75 -3.87 -13.05
CA LEU A 212 15.23 -4.22 -11.71
C LEU A 212 16.42 -5.17 -11.77
N GLN A 213 16.39 -6.13 -12.69
CA GLN A 213 17.51 -7.05 -12.90
C GLN A 213 18.80 -6.29 -13.26
N ALA A 214 18.71 -5.33 -14.20
CA ALA A 214 19.84 -4.50 -14.57
C ALA A 214 20.29 -3.59 -13.42
N PHE A 215 19.35 -3.00 -12.69
CA PHE A 215 19.61 -2.11 -11.56
C PHE A 215 20.38 -2.82 -10.43
N TRP A 216 19.98 -4.02 -10.04
CA TRP A 216 20.58 -4.79 -8.95
C TRP A 216 21.81 -5.65 -9.39
N GLY A 217 22.35 -5.46 -10.61
CA GLY A 217 23.53 -6.16 -11.07
C GLY A 217 23.31 -7.65 -11.36
N ASN A 218 22.16 -8.03 -11.92
CA ASN A 218 21.77 -9.39 -12.26
C ASN A 218 21.71 -10.36 -11.06
N PRO A 219 20.89 -10.10 -10.04
CA PRO A 219 20.67 -11.02 -8.94
C PRO A 219 19.95 -12.28 -9.42
N PRO A 220 19.97 -13.38 -8.63
CA PRO A 220 19.15 -14.54 -8.93
C PRO A 220 17.67 -14.18 -8.95
N ILE A 221 16.93 -14.71 -9.95
CA ILE A 221 15.52 -14.42 -10.17
C ILE A 221 14.69 -15.68 -9.95
N VAL A 222 13.59 -15.52 -9.23
CA VAL A 222 12.55 -16.53 -9.08
C VAL A 222 11.35 -16.12 -9.90
N HIS A 223 11.08 -16.86 -10.97
CA HIS A 223 9.89 -16.65 -11.80
C HIS A 223 8.73 -17.47 -11.26
N VAL A 224 7.66 -16.79 -10.87
CA VAL A 224 6.43 -17.46 -10.45
C VAL A 224 5.66 -17.96 -11.68
N PRO A 225 5.26 -19.24 -11.72
CA PRO A 225 4.55 -19.79 -12.86
C PRO A 225 3.26 -19.03 -13.18
N ARG A 226 3.03 -18.78 -14.46
CA ARG A 226 1.83 -18.10 -14.95
C ARG A 226 0.66 -19.06 -15.06
N GLU A 227 -0.47 -18.72 -14.44
CA GLU A 227 -1.69 -19.52 -14.56
C GLU A 227 -2.63 -18.97 -15.65
N LEU A 228 -2.38 -19.37 -16.90
CA LEU A 228 -3.12 -18.87 -18.08
C LEU A 228 -4.60 -19.31 -18.16
N SER A 229 -4.95 -20.42 -17.52
CA SER A 229 -6.24 -21.09 -17.75
C SER A 229 -7.46 -20.42 -17.10
N ARG A 230 -7.27 -19.49 -16.16
CA ARG A 230 -8.36 -18.91 -15.35
C ARG A 230 -8.56 -17.39 -15.51
N SER A 231 -7.82 -16.77 -16.40
CA SER A 231 -7.93 -15.31 -16.61
C SER A 231 -9.09 -14.99 -17.57
N PRO A 232 -10.00 -14.07 -17.21
CA PRO A 232 -11.10 -13.70 -18.10
C PRO A 232 -10.60 -13.01 -19.35
N ILE A 233 -11.29 -13.23 -20.46
CA ILE A 233 -11.01 -12.52 -21.72
C ILE A 233 -11.59 -11.10 -21.58
N PRO A 234 -10.81 -10.05 -21.89
CA PRO A 234 -11.30 -8.66 -21.82
C PRO A 234 -12.42 -8.43 -22.82
N ILE A 235 -13.48 -7.76 -22.38
CA ILE A 235 -14.59 -7.31 -23.21
C ILE A 235 -14.49 -5.80 -23.31
N TYR A 236 -14.12 -5.30 -24.48
CA TYR A 236 -13.97 -3.86 -24.72
C TYR A 236 -15.25 -3.25 -25.29
N ARG A 237 -15.53 -1.99 -24.97
CA ARG A 237 -16.52 -1.19 -25.68
C ARG A 237 -15.90 -0.58 -26.94
N ASP A 238 -16.72 -0.35 -27.96
CA ASP A 238 -16.26 0.24 -29.22
C ASP A 238 -15.89 1.73 -29.06
N THR A 239 -16.57 2.43 -28.15
CA THR A 239 -16.37 3.86 -27.87
C THR A 239 -16.33 4.11 -26.38
N ALA A 240 -15.57 5.14 -25.98
CA ALA A 240 -15.59 5.63 -24.61
C ALA A 240 -16.99 6.17 -24.25
N PRO A 241 -17.46 5.97 -23.01
CA PRO A 241 -18.75 6.46 -22.57
C PRO A 241 -18.76 7.98 -22.52
N SER A 242 -19.94 8.60 -22.72
CA SER A 242 -20.14 10.03 -22.53
C SER A 242 -20.24 10.40 -21.04
N ASP A 243 -20.65 9.46 -20.20
CA ASP A 243 -20.77 9.61 -18.75
C ASP A 243 -20.08 8.42 -18.05
N TRP A 244 -19.03 8.74 -17.28
CA TRP A 244 -18.21 7.77 -16.54
C TRP A 244 -18.85 7.29 -15.23
N VAL A 245 -19.95 7.89 -14.80
CA VAL A 245 -20.75 7.45 -13.64
C VAL A 245 -21.91 6.56 -14.08
N GLU A 246 -22.62 6.95 -15.14
CA GLU A 246 -23.77 6.19 -15.63
C GLU A 246 -23.38 4.85 -16.28
N ALA A 247 -22.31 4.85 -17.08
CA ALA A 247 -21.88 3.64 -17.80
C ALA A 247 -21.54 2.44 -16.89
N PRO A 248 -20.77 2.60 -15.79
CA PRO A 248 -20.55 1.51 -14.84
C PRO A 248 -21.83 1.12 -14.09
N CYS A 249 -22.72 2.08 -13.74
CA CYS A 249 -24.02 1.77 -13.13
C CYS A 249 -24.84 0.82 -14.00
N GLN A 250 -24.99 1.13 -15.28
CA GLN A 250 -25.68 0.27 -16.24
C GLN A 250 -25.04 -1.12 -16.33
N ALA A 251 -23.72 -1.21 -16.39
CA ALA A 251 -22.99 -2.47 -16.47
C ALA A 251 -23.20 -3.33 -15.18
N VAL A 252 -23.19 -2.73 -14.00
CA VAL A 252 -23.49 -3.41 -12.73
C VAL A 252 -24.92 -3.95 -12.74
N LEU A 253 -25.90 -3.15 -13.14
CA LEU A 253 -27.30 -3.58 -13.21
C LEU A 253 -27.52 -4.73 -14.19
N GLU A 254 -26.87 -4.68 -15.36
CA GLU A 254 -26.91 -5.80 -16.31
C GLU A 254 -26.36 -7.09 -15.70
N LEU A 255 -25.28 -7.04 -14.93
CA LEU A 255 -24.73 -8.21 -14.24
C LEU A 255 -25.69 -8.72 -13.15
N CYS A 256 -26.37 -7.81 -12.45
CA CYS A 256 -27.37 -8.16 -11.45
C CYS A 256 -28.59 -8.84 -12.09
N TRP A 257 -29.09 -8.35 -13.22
CA TRP A 257 -30.22 -8.96 -13.95
C TRP A 257 -29.90 -10.32 -14.56
N LYS A 258 -28.66 -10.53 -15.00
CA LYS A 258 -28.20 -11.84 -15.52
C LYS A 258 -28.00 -12.88 -14.42
N GLU A 259 -28.23 -12.53 -13.15
CA GLU A 259 -28.01 -13.39 -11.98
C GLU A 259 -26.63 -14.07 -11.95
N ALA A 260 -25.64 -13.44 -12.59
CA ALA A 260 -24.28 -13.98 -12.65
C ALA A 260 -23.70 -14.06 -11.23
N PRO A 261 -23.21 -15.21 -10.74
CA PRO A 261 -22.74 -15.35 -9.37
C PRO A 261 -21.45 -14.58 -9.11
N GLY A 262 -21.24 -14.12 -7.86
CA GLY A 262 -20.04 -13.45 -7.39
C GLY A 262 -20.15 -11.94 -7.30
N ASP A 263 -19.19 -11.34 -6.60
CA ASP A 263 -19.11 -9.91 -6.33
C ASP A 263 -18.55 -9.14 -7.52
N VAL A 264 -18.84 -7.85 -7.54
CA VAL A 264 -18.43 -6.92 -8.60
C VAL A 264 -17.47 -5.89 -8.06
N LEU A 265 -16.35 -5.67 -8.75
CA LEU A 265 -15.40 -4.60 -8.50
C LEU A 265 -15.45 -3.59 -9.65
N VAL A 266 -15.67 -2.32 -9.32
CA VAL A 266 -15.80 -1.23 -10.30
C VAL A 266 -14.66 -0.24 -10.08
N TYR A 267 -13.84 -0.02 -11.12
CA TYR A 267 -12.76 0.95 -11.10
C TYR A 267 -13.19 2.27 -11.76
N LEU A 268 -13.05 3.36 -11.04
CA LEU A 268 -13.27 4.72 -11.48
C LEU A 268 -12.01 5.55 -11.31
N SER A 269 -12.02 6.79 -11.82
CA SER A 269 -10.81 7.62 -11.81
C SER A 269 -10.63 8.40 -10.50
N SER A 270 -11.73 8.82 -9.86
CA SER A 270 -11.71 9.73 -8.72
C SER A 270 -12.67 9.32 -7.61
N GLU A 271 -12.44 9.83 -6.40
CA GLU A 271 -13.32 9.60 -5.26
C GLU A 271 -14.67 10.28 -5.41
N GLU A 272 -14.75 11.37 -6.17
CA GLU A 272 -16.01 12.04 -6.52
C GLU A 272 -16.87 11.13 -7.40
N GLU A 273 -16.28 10.55 -8.45
CA GLU A 273 -16.97 9.59 -9.30
C GLU A 273 -17.43 8.35 -8.52
N ILE A 274 -16.59 7.85 -7.56
CA ILE A 274 -16.96 6.73 -6.68
C ILE A 274 -18.21 7.08 -5.87
N SER A 275 -18.24 8.25 -5.25
CA SER A 275 -19.36 8.70 -4.43
C SER A 275 -20.64 8.84 -5.24
N LEU A 276 -20.57 9.51 -6.39
CA LEU A 276 -21.71 9.67 -7.31
C LEU A 276 -22.21 8.33 -7.84
N CYS A 277 -21.32 7.42 -8.22
CA CYS A 277 -21.68 6.08 -8.67
C CYS A 277 -22.37 5.27 -7.56
N CYS A 278 -21.85 5.31 -6.33
CA CYS A 278 -22.47 4.63 -5.18
C CYS A 278 -23.86 5.18 -4.88
N GLU A 279 -24.06 6.50 -4.92
CA GLU A 279 -25.38 7.11 -4.71
C GLU A 279 -26.37 6.73 -5.83
N SER A 280 -25.93 6.79 -7.09
CA SER A 280 -26.76 6.42 -8.23
C SER A 280 -27.17 4.96 -8.17
N LEU A 281 -26.21 4.05 -7.97
CA LEU A 281 -26.48 2.61 -7.81
C LEU A 281 -27.40 2.33 -6.64
N SER A 282 -27.18 2.94 -5.47
CA SER A 282 -28.01 2.72 -4.28
C SER A 282 -29.45 3.17 -4.52
N ARG A 283 -29.65 4.26 -5.25
CA ARG A 283 -30.98 4.76 -5.64
C ARG A 283 -31.69 3.80 -6.57
N GLU A 284 -31.00 3.33 -7.62
CA GLU A 284 -31.56 2.40 -8.60
C GLU A 284 -31.85 1.03 -8.00
N VAL A 285 -30.94 0.49 -7.18
CA VAL A 285 -31.14 -0.75 -6.44
C VAL A 285 -32.36 -0.64 -5.52
N GLY A 286 -32.60 0.50 -4.87
CA GLY A 286 -33.78 0.73 -4.02
C GLY A 286 -35.11 0.79 -4.78
N THR A 287 -35.09 1.07 -6.09
CA THR A 287 -36.30 1.15 -6.94
C THR A 287 -36.62 -0.15 -7.67
N LEU A 288 -35.62 -1.01 -7.87
CA LEU A 288 -35.76 -2.26 -8.62
C LEU A 288 -36.18 -3.43 -7.73
N ALA A 289 -37.07 -4.27 -8.26
CA ALA A 289 -37.44 -5.54 -7.61
C ALA A 289 -36.46 -6.63 -8.02
N PHE A 290 -35.60 -7.06 -7.09
CA PHE A 290 -34.72 -8.20 -7.29
C PHE A 290 -35.41 -9.50 -6.84
N LEU A 291 -35.14 -10.62 -7.53
CA LEU A 291 -35.62 -11.95 -7.13
C LEU A 291 -34.88 -12.50 -5.90
N GLY A 292 -33.72 -11.93 -5.55
CA GLY A 292 -32.89 -12.24 -4.40
C GLY A 292 -32.63 -11.01 -3.53
N PRO A 293 -31.71 -11.12 -2.53
CA PRO A 293 -31.33 -9.96 -1.72
C PRO A 293 -30.69 -8.88 -2.62
N PRO A 294 -31.01 -7.59 -2.35
CA PRO A 294 -30.47 -6.49 -3.14
C PRO A 294 -28.93 -6.42 -3.00
N PRO A 295 -28.21 -6.03 -4.05
CA PRO A 295 -26.77 -5.87 -3.97
C PRO A 295 -26.39 -4.77 -2.97
N ARG A 296 -25.31 -5.01 -2.20
CA ARG A 296 -24.74 -4.05 -1.26
C ARG A 296 -23.67 -3.23 -1.96
N VAL A 297 -23.90 -1.96 -2.15
CA VAL A 297 -22.95 -1.03 -2.79
C VAL A 297 -22.02 -0.45 -1.72
N LEU A 298 -20.70 -0.59 -1.93
CA LEU A 298 -19.68 -0.23 -0.97
C LEU A 298 -18.59 0.62 -1.65
N PRO A 299 -18.36 1.86 -1.20
CA PRO A 299 -17.21 2.64 -1.66
C PRO A 299 -15.92 2.13 -1.01
N LEU A 300 -14.81 2.16 -1.77
CA LEU A 300 -13.48 1.83 -1.29
C LEU A 300 -12.47 2.89 -1.76
N HIS A 301 -12.18 3.85 -0.90
CA HIS A 301 -11.16 4.88 -1.09
C HIS A 301 -10.63 5.37 0.27
N PRO A 302 -9.49 6.06 0.35
CA PRO A 302 -8.88 6.47 1.62
C PRO A 302 -9.82 7.28 2.54
N GLY A 303 -10.72 8.07 1.97
CA GLY A 303 -11.68 8.89 2.71
C GLY A 303 -12.85 8.12 3.36
N CYS A 304 -13.01 6.82 3.11
CA CYS A 304 -14.13 6.03 3.64
C CYS A 304 -14.02 5.68 5.14
N GLY A 305 -12.85 5.83 5.76
CA GLY A 305 -12.65 5.54 7.18
C GLY A 305 -13.12 4.13 7.57
N GLN A 306 -13.99 4.04 8.59
CA GLN A 306 -14.52 2.75 9.09
C GLN A 306 -15.38 1.97 8.07
N ALA A 307 -15.90 2.62 7.03
CA ALA A 307 -16.68 1.94 5.99
C ALA A 307 -15.84 0.91 5.19
N ILE A 308 -14.51 1.03 5.21
CA ILE A 308 -13.60 0.06 4.59
C ILE A 308 -13.77 -1.34 5.20
N GLN A 309 -14.03 -1.45 6.50
CA GLN A 309 -14.25 -2.75 7.16
C GLN A 309 -15.43 -3.51 6.56
N ALA A 310 -16.49 -2.81 6.16
CA ALA A 310 -17.67 -3.42 5.54
C ALA A 310 -17.38 -4.13 4.20
N VAL A 311 -16.27 -3.78 3.52
CA VAL A 311 -15.83 -4.45 2.29
C VAL A 311 -15.32 -5.86 2.59
N TYR A 312 -14.70 -6.05 3.76
CA TYR A 312 -14.11 -7.33 4.19
C TYR A 312 -15.07 -8.22 4.98
N GLU A 313 -16.11 -7.64 5.59
CA GLU A 313 -17.11 -8.42 6.31
C GLU A 313 -17.86 -9.35 5.36
N ASP A 314 -18.11 -10.60 5.80
CA ASP A 314 -18.98 -11.50 5.07
C ASP A 314 -20.40 -10.94 4.98
N THR A 315 -21.01 -11.04 3.80
CA THR A 315 -22.39 -10.61 3.64
C THR A 315 -23.34 -11.66 4.20
N ASP A 316 -24.08 -11.28 5.23
CA ASP A 316 -25.21 -12.07 5.71
C ASP A 316 -26.20 -12.33 4.56
N MET A 317 -26.66 -13.59 4.43
CA MET A 317 -27.75 -13.98 3.52
C MET A 317 -27.43 -14.03 2.01
N GLY A 318 -26.17 -14.06 1.59
CA GLY A 318 -25.81 -14.25 0.19
C GLY A 318 -26.05 -13.04 -0.72
N ALA A 319 -26.13 -11.84 -0.15
CA ALA A 319 -26.21 -10.60 -0.91
C ALA A 319 -24.88 -10.36 -1.66
N ARG A 320 -24.98 -9.95 -2.93
CA ARG A 320 -23.82 -9.58 -3.74
C ARG A 320 -23.21 -8.28 -3.26
N LYS A 321 -21.87 -8.20 -3.16
CA LYS A 321 -21.15 -6.95 -2.98
C LYS A 321 -20.87 -6.30 -4.34
N VAL A 322 -21.04 -4.99 -4.39
CA VAL A 322 -20.55 -4.13 -5.48
C VAL A 322 -19.61 -3.13 -4.85
N VAL A 323 -18.31 -3.37 -5.02
CA VAL A 323 -17.25 -2.50 -4.48
C VAL A 323 -16.86 -1.52 -5.57
N VAL A 324 -17.03 -0.22 -5.31
CA VAL A 324 -16.65 0.86 -6.22
C VAL A 324 -15.39 1.53 -5.70
N THR A 325 -14.34 1.55 -6.51
CA THR A 325 -13.00 1.95 -6.10
C THR A 325 -12.25 2.67 -7.22
N HIS A 326 -11.04 3.11 -6.92
CA HIS A 326 -10.05 3.60 -7.87
C HIS A 326 -8.76 2.78 -7.78
N TRP A 327 -7.62 3.32 -8.19
CA TRP A 327 -6.30 2.69 -8.16
C TRP A 327 -5.94 2.03 -6.81
N LEU A 328 -6.54 2.43 -5.69
CA LEU A 328 -6.27 1.83 -4.37
C LEU A 328 -6.49 0.30 -4.33
N ALA A 329 -7.46 -0.22 -5.09
CA ALA A 329 -7.69 -1.65 -5.16
C ALA A 329 -6.75 -2.40 -6.14
N ASP A 330 -5.86 -1.68 -6.82
CA ASP A 330 -4.82 -2.32 -7.64
C ASP A 330 -3.80 -3.07 -6.76
N PHE A 331 -3.69 -2.68 -5.49
CA PHE A 331 -2.72 -3.23 -4.54
C PHE A 331 -3.32 -4.26 -3.61
N SER A 332 -2.48 -5.05 -3.03
CA SER A 332 -2.55 -6.11 -2.02
C SER A 332 -3.88 -6.45 -1.30
N PHE A 333 -5.01 -6.00 -1.81
CA PHE A 333 -6.32 -6.36 -1.27
C PHE A 333 -6.75 -7.72 -1.77
N SER A 334 -6.89 -8.67 -0.86
CA SER A 334 -7.53 -9.94 -1.17
C SER A 334 -9.04 -9.80 -1.00
N LEU A 335 -9.76 -9.78 -2.11
CA LEU A 335 -11.22 -9.88 -2.16
C LEU A 335 -11.57 -11.15 -2.93
N PRO A 336 -11.54 -12.32 -2.28
CA PRO A 336 -11.66 -13.62 -2.96
C PRO A 336 -13.03 -13.86 -3.61
N SER A 337 -14.04 -13.11 -3.21
CA SER A 337 -15.41 -13.18 -3.75
C SER A 337 -15.60 -12.45 -5.09
N ILE A 338 -14.65 -11.58 -5.49
CA ILE A 338 -14.72 -10.82 -6.74
C ILE A 338 -14.67 -11.77 -7.94
N ARG A 339 -15.66 -11.62 -8.83
CA ARG A 339 -15.76 -12.37 -10.09
C ARG A 339 -15.89 -11.48 -11.31
N HIS A 340 -16.44 -10.31 -11.12
CA HIS A 340 -16.70 -9.38 -12.20
C HIS A 340 -15.95 -8.08 -11.94
N VAL A 341 -15.18 -7.65 -12.91
CA VAL A 341 -14.45 -6.38 -12.86
C VAL A 341 -14.95 -5.49 -13.99
N ILE A 342 -15.31 -4.27 -13.64
CA ILE A 342 -15.68 -3.20 -14.57
C ILE A 342 -14.61 -2.11 -14.45
N ASP A 343 -13.96 -1.77 -15.54
CA ASP A 343 -12.80 -0.89 -15.56
C ASP A 343 -13.02 0.31 -16.46
N SER A 344 -12.86 1.53 -15.91
CA SER A 344 -12.89 2.77 -16.68
C SER A 344 -11.64 2.96 -17.55
N GLY A 345 -10.51 2.32 -17.18
CA GLY A 345 -9.24 2.49 -17.87
C GLY A 345 -8.57 3.86 -17.64
N LEU A 346 -9.06 4.61 -16.66
CA LEU A 346 -8.56 5.93 -16.32
C LEU A 346 -8.09 5.99 -14.86
N GLU A 347 -7.12 6.87 -14.60
CA GLU A 347 -6.68 7.26 -13.26
C GLU A 347 -6.53 8.77 -13.16
N LEU A 348 -6.88 9.33 -12.02
CA LEU A 348 -6.63 10.72 -11.65
C LEU A 348 -5.41 10.77 -10.75
N GLN A 349 -4.33 11.38 -11.22
CA GLN A 349 -3.06 11.45 -10.50
C GLN A 349 -2.68 12.90 -10.19
N SER A 350 -2.14 13.10 -8.98
CA SER A 350 -1.53 14.37 -8.60
C SER A 350 -0.12 14.44 -9.17
N VAL A 351 0.15 15.49 -9.92
CA VAL A 351 1.46 15.78 -10.53
C VAL A 351 1.92 17.17 -10.08
N TYR A 352 3.07 17.20 -9.42
CA TYR A 352 3.68 18.45 -8.98
C TYR A 352 4.34 19.18 -10.15
N SER A 353 4.04 20.46 -10.28
CA SER A 353 4.69 21.34 -11.25
C SER A 353 5.73 22.23 -10.57
N PRO A 354 7.04 22.05 -10.82
CA PRO A 354 8.08 22.90 -10.25
C PRO A 354 7.91 24.38 -10.59
N TRP A 355 7.37 24.69 -11.77
CA TRP A 355 7.21 26.06 -12.24
C TRP A 355 6.16 26.87 -11.47
N ILE A 356 5.09 26.24 -11.02
CA ILE A 356 4.02 26.89 -10.26
C ILE A 356 4.03 26.51 -8.79
N GLN A 357 4.94 25.63 -8.38
CA GLN A 357 5.11 25.10 -7.02
C GLN A 357 3.78 24.58 -6.43
N ALA A 358 3.02 23.87 -7.26
CA ALA A 358 1.71 23.34 -6.89
C ALA A 358 1.41 22.01 -7.56
N ASP A 359 0.56 21.22 -6.91
CA ASP A 359 0.02 19.99 -7.47
C ASP A 359 -1.12 20.27 -8.43
N SER A 360 -1.15 19.52 -9.53
CA SER A 360 -2.22 19.52 -10.50
C SER A 360 -2.79 18.13 -10.65
N GLN A 361 -4.12 18.01 -10.73
CA GLN A 361 -4.77 16.73 -10.98
C GLN A 361 -4.80 16.45 -12.49
N VAL A 362 -4.19 15.36 -12.90
CA VAL A 362 -4.11 14.95 -14.32
C VAL A 362 -4.85 13.63 -14.51
N LEU A 363 -5.89 13.67 -15.35
CA LEU A 363 -6.62 12.48 -15.78
C LEU A 363 -5.88 11.84 -16.96
N ARG A 364 -5.53 10.56 -16.84
CA ARG A 364 -4.79 9.83 -17.88
C ARG A 364 -5.21 8.37 -17.97
N PRO A 365 -4.92 7.69 -19.11
CA PRO A 365 -5.08 6.25 -19.20
C PRO A 365 -4.18 5.51 -18.20
N ILE A 366 -4.69 4.42 -17.64
CA ILE A 366 -3.88 3.49 -16.84
C ILE A 366 -2.80 2.82 -17.69
N SER A 367 -1.76 2.31 -17.05
CA SER A 367 -0.74 1.51 -17.72
C SER A 367 -1.26 0.12 -18.13
N LYS A 368 -0.56 -0.52 -19.08
CA LYS A 368 -0.85 -1.91 -19.48
C LYS A 368 -0.68 -2.88 -18.32
N CYS A 369 0.29 -2.65 -17.45
CA CYS A 369 0.52 -3.42 -16.24
C CYS A 369 -0.67 -3.32 -15.28
N GLN A 370 -1.18 -2.11 -15.01
CA GLN A 370 -2.37 -1.90 -14.18
C GLN A 370 -3.63 -2.56 -14.79
N ALA A 371 -3.85 -2.41 -16.09
CA ALA A 371 -4.98 -3.06 -16.78
C ALA A 371 -4.93 -4.59 -16.64
N GLU A 372 -3.74 -5.18 -16.73
CA GLU A 372 -3.54 -6.63 -16.53
C GLU A 372 -3.77 -7.00 -15.05
N ALA A 373 -3.28 -6.23 -14.11
CA ALA A 373 -3.52 -6.43 -12.68
C ALA A 373 -5.02 -6.40 -12.35
N ARG A 374 -5.77 -5.41 -12.88
CA ARG A 374 -7.23 -5.31 -12.71
C ARG A 374 -7.95 -6.50 -13.33
N ARG A 375 -7.53 -6.94 -14.51
CA ARG A 375 -8.08 -8.15 -15.17
C ARG A 375 -7.92 -9.41 -14.31
N LEU A 376 -6.76 -9.55 -13.67
CA LEU A 376 -6.44 -10.71 -12.85
C LEU A 376 -7.24 -10.75 -11.53
N ARG A 377 -7.84 -9.63 -11.09
CA ARG A 377 -8.77 -9.61 -9.94
C ARG A 377 -10.05 -10.42 -10.19
N ALA A 378 -10.47 -10.56 -11.43
CA ALA A 378 -11.62 -11.41 -11.79
C ALA A 378 -11.26 -12.90 -11.93
N ARG A 379 -10.05 -13.30 -11.52
CA ARG A 379 -9.62 -14.72 -11.54
C ARG A 379 -10.26 -15.48 -10.38
N GLY A 380 -10.83 -16.65 -10.64
CA GLY A 380 -11.43 -17.51 -9.62
C GLY A 380 -11.71 -18.91 -10.13
N PHE A 381 -12.25 -19.80 -9.27
CA PHE A 381 -12.59 -21.18 -9.63
C PHE A 381 -13.70 -21.29 -10.69
N GLN A 382 -14.52 -20.24 -10.86
CA GLN A 382 -15.54 -20.14 -11.89
C GLN A 382 -15.19 -19.00 -12.86
N PRO A 383 -15.66 -19.04 -14.11
CA PRO A 383 -15.38 -18.00 -15.08
C PRO A 383 -15.90 -16.62 -14.59
N GLY A 384 -15.00 -15.67 -14.48
CA GLY A 384 -15.30 -14.28 -14.21
C GLY A 384 -15.43 -13.46 -15.50
N SER A 385 -15.73 -12.17 -15.39
CA SER A 385 -15.73 -11.24 -16.52
C SER A 385 -14.91 -9.99 -16.23
N TYR A 386 -14.22 -9.50 -17.25
CA TYR A 386 -13.51 -8.23 -17.23
C TYR A 386 -14.06 -7.34 -18.33
N LEU A 387 -14.83 -6.32 -17.94
CA LEU A 387 -15.48 -5.37 -18.85
C LEU A 387 -14.72 -4.06 -18.84
N CYS A 388 -14.11 -3.73 -19.97
CA CYS A 388 -13.45 -2.44 -20.20
C CYS A 388 -14.48 -1.46 -20.77
N LEU A 389 -14.70 -0.32 -20.08
CA LEU A 389 -15.59 0.74 -20.55
C LEU A 389 -14.95 1.62 -21.61
N TYR A 390 -13.79 1.25 -22.10
CA TYR A 390 -12.98 1.96 -23.09
C TYR A 390 -12.68 1.08 -24.29
N PRO A 391 -12.33 1.67 -25.45
CA PRO A 391 -11.95 0.91 -26.63
C PRO A 391 -10.54 0.30 -26.47
N LYS A 392 -10.32 -0.84 -27.11
CA LYS A 392 -9.03 -1.54 -27.09
C LYS A 392 -7.88 -0.68 -27.59
N THR A 393 -8.14 0.21 -28.54
CA THR A 393 -7.17 1.14 -29.10
C THR A 393 -6.56 2.08 -28.07
N LEU A 394 -7.31 2.51 -27.04
CA LEU A 394 -6.79 3.34 -25.95
C LEU A 394 -5.67 2.60 -25.21
N LEU A 395 -5.89 1.34 -24.86
CA LEU A 395 -4.87 0.54 -24.15
C LEU A 395 -3.67 0.21 -25.05
N GLU A 396 -3.88 -0.06 -26.33
CA GLU A 396 -2.81 -0.45 -27.25
C GLU A 396 -1.91 0.72 -27.66
N LEU A 397 -2.49 1.90 -27.91
CA LEU A 397 -1.81 3.05 -28.52
C LEU A 397 -1.42 4.14 -27.49
N GLU A 398 -2.24 4.37 -26.48
CA GLU A 398 -2.07 5.51 -25.55
C GLU A 398 -1.51 5.08 -24.18
N ALA A 399 -1.84 3.85 -23.70
CA ALA A 399 -1.41 3.39 -22.39
C ALA A 399 0.09 3.06 -22.37
N PRO A 400 0.84 3.58 -21.38
CA PRO A 400 2.24 3.22 -21.18
C PRO A 400 2.36 1.77 -20.71
N PRO A 401 3.52 1.12 -20.90
CA PRO A 401 3.73 -0.27 -20.42
C PRO A 401 3.69 -0.38 -18.90
N LEU A 402 4.25 0.58 -18.19
CA LEU A 402 4.36 0.68 -16.73
C LEU A 402 3.77 1.99 -16.23
N PRO A 403 3.37 2.09 -14.95
CA PRO A 403 3.03 3.37 -14.33
C PRO A 403 4.20 4.34 -14.40
N GLN A 404 3.92 5.63 -14.44
CA GLN A 404 4.96 6.65 -14.36
C GLN A 404 5.60 6.62 -12.97
N PRO A 405 6.94 6.70 -12.87
CA PRO A 405 7.63 6.75 -11.58
C PRO A 405 7.22 8.00 -10.81
N ARG A 406 6.78 7.83 -9.56
CA ARG A 406 6.34 8.95 -8.73
C ARG A 406 7.45 9.95 -8.42
N VAL A 407 8.71 9.51 -8.45
CA VAL A 407 9.88 10.38 -8.31
C VAL A 407 9.96 11.44 -9.42
N CYS A 408 9.33 11.20 -10.57
CA CYS A 408 9.25 12.16 -11.68
C CYS A 408 8.04 13.11 -11.57
N GLU A 409 7.10 12.86 -10.66
CA GLU A 409 5.79 13.53 -10.60
C GLU A 409 5.48 14.18 -9.25
N GLU A 410 6.19 13.83 -8.18
CA GLU A 410 5.97 14.39 -6.83
C GLU A 410 6.96 15.51 -6.49
N ASN A 411 6.60 16.33 -5.49
CA ASN A 411 7.54 17.30 -4.91
C ASN A 411 8.67 16.55 -4.20
N LEU A 412 9.91 16.83 -4.62
CA LEU A 412 11.09 16.13 -4.13
C LEU A 412 11.74 16.80 -2.90
N SER A 413 11.26 17.97 -2.44
CA SER A 413 11.86 18.68 -1.29
C SER A 413 11.94 17.80 -0.03
N PRO A 414 10.90 17.00 0.34
CA PRO A 414 10.99 16.08 1.47
C PRO A 414 12.05 14.98 1.28
N LEU A 415 12.14 14.43 0.05
CA LEU A 415 13.14 13.42 -0.28
C LEU A 415 14.55 13.99 -0.21
N MET A 416 14.77 15.16 -0.81
CA MET A 416 16.09 15.81 -0.82
C MET A 416 16.56 16.17 0.58
N LEU A 417 15.66 16.66 1.45
CA LEU A 417 15.96 16.91 2.85
C LEU A 417 16.43 15.63 3.56
N LEU A 418 15.79 14.51 3.29
CA LEU A 418 16.12 13.22 3.88
C LEU A 418 17.46 12.67 3.34
N LEU A 419 17.68 12.72 2.03
CA LEU A 419 18.92 12.25 1.40
C LEU A 419 20.15 13.05 1.84
N LYS A 420 19.98 14.35 2.03
CA LYS A 420 21.06 15.24 2.51
C LYS A 420 21.46 15.03 3.98
N ARG A 421 20.75 14.20 4.75
CA ARG A 421 21.25 13.74 6.06
C ARG A 421 22.52 12.89 5.94
N ARG A 422 22.79 12.32 4.78
CA ARG A 422 24.02 11.55 4.55
C ARG A 422 25.20 12.52 4.38
N PRO A 423 26.29 12.40 5.15
CA PRO A 423 27.46 13.30 5.01
C PRO A 423 28.25 13.09 3.71
N ILE A 424 27.89 12.13 2.87
CA ILE A 424 28.69 11.71 1.70
C ILE A 424 27.95 11.94 0.38
N ALA A 425 26.65 12.19 0.39
CA ALA A 425 25.89 12.18 -0.85
C ALA A 425 25.69 13.58 -1.42
N GLU A 426 26.38 13.90 -2.49
CA GLU A 426 25.79 14.81 -3.47
C GLU A 426 24.46 14.18 -3.96
N PRO A 427 23.39 14.98 -4.16
CA PRO A 427 22.13 14.44 -4.69
C PRO A 427 22.26 13.68 -6.01
N GLY A 428 23.36 13.89 -6.73
CA GLY A 428 23.74 13.17 -7.95
C GLY A 428 24.35 11.79 -7.72
N GLU A 429 24.60 11.37 -6.48
CA GLU A 429 25.16 10.05 -6.16
C GLU A 429 24.10 9.04 -5.75
N CYS A 430 22.84 9.45 -5.47
CA CYS A 430 21.77 8.50 -5.23
C CYS A 430 21.38 7.79 -6.53
N HIS A 431 21.48 6.46 -6.55
CA HIS A 431 21.11 5.66 -7.69
C HIS A 431 19.58 5.55 -7.80
N PHE A 432 18.97 6.39 -8.64
CA PHE A 432 17.55 6.27 -8.93
C PHE A 432 17.30 5.23 -10.03
N LEU A 433 16.25 4.43 -9.87
CA LEU A 433 15.81 3.50 -10.92
C LEU A 433 15.33 4.26 -12.18
N ASP A 434 14.70 5.41 -12.01
CA ASP A 434 14.47 6.46 -13.00
C ASP A 434 14.89 7.79 -12.42
N TRP A 435 15.64 8.57 -13.18
CA TRP A 435 16.09 9.88 -12.75
C TRP A 435 14.96 10.90 -12.84
N PRO A 436 14.70 11.65 -11.77
CA PRO A 436 13.80 12.80 -11.86
C PRO A 436 14.35 13.87 -12.79
N ALA A 437 13.49 14.74 -13.29
CA ALA A 437 13.92 15.86 -14.13
C ALA A 437 14.88 16.77 -13.35
N PRO A 438 16.00 17.22 -13.97
CA PRO A 438 16.94 18.12 -13.30
C PRO A 438 16.29 19.37 -12.73
N GLU A 439 15.27 19.89 -13.40
CA GLU A 439 14.50 21.05 -12.98
C GLU A 439 13.74 20.80 -11.66
N ALA A 440 13.21 19.58 -11.48
CA ALA A 440 12.53 19.19 -10.25
C ALA A 440 13.51 19.07 -9.06
N LEU A 441 14.72 18.54 -9.31
CA LEU A 441 15.78 18.48 -8.29
C LEU A 441 16.28 19.87 -7.91
N MET A 442 16.53 20.73 -8.91
CA MET A 442 16.96 22.10 -8.65
C MET A 442 15.93 22.88 -7.85
N GLN A 443 14.64 22.79 -8.23
CA GLN A 443 13.58 23.44 -7.47
C GLN A 443 13.49 22.94 -6.04
N ALA A 444 13.60 21.63 -5.82
CA ALA A 444 13.58 21.07 -4.47
C ALA A 444 14.75 21.59 -3.60
N LEU A 445 15.94 21.76 -4.19
CA LEU A 445 17.09 22.35 -3.48
C LEU A 445 16.90 23.84 -3.23
N GLU A 446 16.35 24.60 -4.18
CA GLU A 446 16.02 26.03 -3.99
C GLU A 446 14.97 26.21 -2.90
N ASP A 447 13.95 25.35 -2.84
CA ASP A 447 12.94 25.39 -1.78
C ASP A 447 13.56 25.14 -0.40
N LEU A 448 14.50 24.17 -0.29
CA LEU A 448 15.21 23.87 0.94
C LEU A 448 16.15 25.02 1.36
N ASP A 449 16.83 25.65 0.39
CA ASP A 449 17.67 26.84 0.65
C ASP A 449 16.81 28.02 1.14
N TYR A 450 15.68 28.29 0.48
CA TYR A 450 14.72 29.30 0.92
C TYR A 450 14.21 29.08 2.35
N LEU A 451 14.02 27.82 2.74
CA LEU A 451 13.69 27.45 4.12
C LEU A 451 14.88 27.54 5.07
N ALA A 452 16.07 27.91 4.59
CA ALA A 452 17.33 27.88 5.33
C ALA A 452 17.65 26.50 5.92
N ALA A 453 17.22 25.46 5.23
CA ALA A 453 17.53 24.07 5.56
C ALA A 453 18.93 23.66 5.06
N LEU A 454 19.50 24.43 4.12
CA LEU A 454 20.84 24.23 3.58
C LEU A 454 21.78 25.36 4.06
N ASP A 455 23.08 25.06 4.11
CA ASP A 455 24.15 26.01 4.30
C ASP A 455 24.69 26.52 2.95
N ASP A 456 25.66 27.46 2.99
CA ASP A 456 26.27 28.07 1.79
C ASP A 456 26.99 27.05 0.90
N ASP A 457 27.39 25.91 1.44
CA ASP A 457 28.03 24.80 0.71
C ASP A 457 26.99 23.77 0.19
N GLY A 458 25.70 23.99 0.46
CA GLY A 458 24.59 23.12 0.07
C GLY A 458 24.44 21.87 0.93
N ASN A 459 25.07 21.78 2.10
CA ASN A 459 24.83 20.74 3.10
C ASN A 459 23.66 21.10 4.01
N LEU A 460 23.20 20.15 4.83
CA LEU A 460 22.19 20.47 5.83
C LEU A 460 22.72 21.45 6.86
N SER A 461 21.99 22.55 7.07
CA SER A 461 22.18 23.46 8.21
C SER A 461 21.73 22.80 9.51
N ASP A 462 22.06 23.38 10.67
CA ASP A 462 21.51 22.94 11.97
C ASP A 462 19.98 22.91 11.95
N LEU A 463 19.37 23.88 11.28
CA LEU A 463 17.93 23.91 11.10
C LEU A 463 17.44 22.79 10.19
N GLY A 464 18.13 22.50 9.08
CA GLY A 464 17.83 21.41 8.16
C GLY A 464 17.83 20.05 8.86
N ILE A 465 18.80 19.81 9.74
CA ILE A 465 18.85 18.60 10.57
C ILE A 465 17.58 18.50 11.44
N ILE A 466 17.20 19.59 12.12
CA ILE A 466 15.98 19.61 12.94
C ILE A 466 14.73 19.38 12.08
N LEU A 467 14.62 20.03 10.91
CA LEU A 467 13.48 19.85 10.01
C LEU A 467 13.33 18.40 9.56
N SER A 468 14.45 17.72 9.32
CA SER A 468 14.44 16.31 8.85
C SER A 468 13.99 15.30 9.92
N GLU A 469 13.92 15.66 11.19
CA GLU A 469 13.41 14.81 12.27
C GLU A 469 11.88 14.81 12.36
N PHE A 470 11.21 15.80 11.76
CA PHE A 470 9.75 15.85 11.78
C PHE A 470 9.14 14.98 10.69
N PRO A 471 8.09 14.21 10.99
CA PRO A 471 7.32 13.46 9.99
C PRO A 471 6.35 14.38 9.21
N LEU A 472 6.84 15.53 8.77
CA LEU A 472 6.11 16.60 8.10
C LEU A 472 6.83 17.00 6.82
N THR A 473 6.15 17.74 5.94
CA THR A 473 6.84 18.41 4.84
C THR A 473 7.77 19.51 5.39
N PRO A 474 8.87 19.87 4.70
CA PRO A 474 9.82 20.87 5.18
C PRO A 474 9.17 22.21 5.56
N GLU A 475 8.15 22.64 4.80
CA GLU A 475 7.40 23.87 5.01
C GLU A 475 6.59 23.83 6.32
N LEU A 476 5.86 22.72 6.54
CA LEU A 476 5.08 22.54 7.77
C LEU A 476 5.98 22.40 9.00
N ALA A 477 7.09 21.68 8.88
CA ALA A 477 8.09 21.57 9.94
C ALA A 477 8.68 22.94 10.31
N LYS A 478 9.02 23.75 9.31
CA LYS A 478 9.49 25.13 9.50
C LYS A 478 8.44 26.02 10.16
N ALA A 479 7.19 25.94 9.70
CA ALA A 479 6.08 26.70 10.27
C ALA A 479 5.84 26.31 11.72
N LEU A 480 5.91 25.00 12.06
CA LEU A 480 5.79 24.52 13.43
C LEU A 480 6.90 25.05 14.33
N LEU A 481 8.16 25.05 13.88
CA LEU A 481 9.26 25.64 14.64
C LEU A 481 9.08 27.17 14.81
N ALA A 482 8.61 27.85 13.78
CA ALA A 482 8.34 29.29 13.85
C ALA A 482 7.20 29.63 14.81
N SER A 483 6.21 28.76 14.96
CA SER A 483 5.06 28.96 15.85
C SER A 483 5.45 29.19 17.32
N CYS A 484 6.59 28.65 17.75
CA CYS A 484 7.15 28.88 19.09
C CYS A 484 7.45 30.36 19.34
N LYS A 485 7.87 31.09 18.29
CA LYS A 485 8.16 32.55 18.40
C LYS A 485 6.89 33.39 18.44
N PHE A 486 5.80 32.86 17.88
CA PHE A 486 4.52 33.57 17.78
C PHE A 486 3.50 33.10 18.83
N ASN A 487 3.87 32.20 19.74
CA ASN A 487 3.01 31.62 20.78
C ASN A 487 1.69 30.99 20.23
N CYS A 488 1.77 30.30 19.08
CA CYS A 488 0.64 29.61 18.44
C CYS A 488 0.99 28.14 18.11
N VAL A 489 1.68 27.46 19.05
CA VAL A 489 2.15 26.08 18.84
C VAL A 489 0.99 25.10 18.76
N ASP A 490 -0.02 25.24 19.62
CA ASP A 490 -1.17 24.33 19.67
C ASP A 490 -2.01 24.40 18.38
N GLU A 491 -2.23 25.62 17.87
CA GLU A 491 -2.92 25.86 16.62
C GLU A 491 -2.13 25.30 15.44
N MET A 492 -0.81 25.52 15.42
CA MET A 492 0.04 25.03 14.33
C MET A 492 0.19 23.50 14.37
N LEU A 493 0.27 22.87 15.55
CA LEU A 493 0.24 21.42 15.69
C LEU A 493 -1.06 20.83 15.15
N THR A 494 -2.19 21.43 15.52
CA THR A 494 -3.50 21.02 15.05
C THR A 494 -3.57 21.12 13.52
N LEU A 495 -3.14 22.24 12.96
CA LEU A 495 -3.15 22.47 11.52
C LEU A 495 -2.23 21.47 10.79
N ALA A 496 -1.01 21.29 11.26
CA ALA A 496 -0.06 20.35 10.66
C ALA A 496 -0.59 18.91 10.71
N ALA A 497 -1.21 18.50 11.81
CA ALA A 497 -1.82 17.19 11.96
C ALA A 497 -2.98 16.98 10.96
N ILE A 498 -3.86 17.96 10.80
CA ILE A 498 -4.98 17.88 9.87
C ILE A 498 -4.47 17.79 8.43
N LEU A 499 -3.54 18.66 8.03
CA LEU A 499 -3.01 18.69 6.67
C LEU A 499 -2.24 17.40 6.30
N THR A 500 -1.61 16.77 7.30
CA THR A 500 -0.86 15.51 7.08
C THR A 500 -1.77 14.29 7.09
N ALA A 501 -2.74 14.22 8.01
CA ALA A 501 -3.55 13.02 8.23
C ALA A 501 -4.77 12.93 7.31
N ALA A 502 -5.33 14.05 6.87
CA ALA A 502 -6.61 14.10 6.20
C ALA A 502 -6.65 15.11 5.04
N PRO A 503 -5.93 14.86 3.95
CA PRO A 503 -6.00 15.73 2.77
C PRO A 503 -7.42 15.87 2.21
N GLY A 504 -8.35 14.98 2.59
CA GLY A 504 -9.75 15.03 2.21
C GLY A 504 -10.55 16.22 2.79
N PHE A 505 -10.09 16.87 3.86
CA PHE A 505 -10.74 18.08 4.39
C PHE A 505 -10.59 19.32 3.50
N THR A 506 -9.67 19.28 2.57
CA THR A 506 -9.44 20.38 1.61
C THR A 506 -10.26 20.22 0.33
N ARG A 507 -11.11 19.18 0.24
CA ARG A 507 -11.94 18.95 -0.95
C ARG A 507 -13.16 19.86 -0.99
N PRO A 508 -13.60 20.23 -2.21
CA PRO A 508 -14.91 20.83 -2.37
C PRO A 508 -16.00 19.86 -1.88
N PRO A 509 -17.04 20.37 -1.20
CA PRO A 509 -18.13 19.55 -0.70
C PRO A 509 -18.87 18.87 -1.86
N LEU A 510 -19.16 17.56 -1.70
CA LEU A 510 -19.79 16.73 -2.73
C LEU A 510 -21.30 16.93 -2.81
N CYS A 511 -21.94 17.43 -1.73
CA CYS A 511 -23.37 17.67 -1.70
C CYS A 511 -23.74 18.96 -0.97
N ALA A 512 -24.99 19.41 -1.15
CA ALA A 512 -25.49 20.66 -0.55
C ALA A 512 -25.49 20.64 0.98
N GLU A 513 -25.65 19.47 1.61
CA GLU A 513 -25.61 19.30 3.06
C GLU A 513 -24.19 19.46 3.60
N GLU A 514 -23.20 18.88 2.93
CA GLU A 514 -21.80 19.08 3.26
C GLU A 514 -21.37 20.52 3.04
N ALA A 515 -21.79 21.15 1.96
CA ALA A 515 -21.54 22.56 1.69
C ALA A 515 -22.09 23.45 2.81
N ALA A 516 -23.30 23.17 3.29
CA ALA A 516 -23.89 23.91 4.39
C ALA A 516 -23.13 23.72 5.72
N LEU A 517 -22.59 22.52 5.97
CA LEU A 517 -21.75 22.25 7.14
C LEU A 517 -20.39 22.94 7.02
N CYS A 518 -19.75 22.92 5.86
CA CYS A 518 -18.50 23.63 5.61
C CYS A 518 -18.68 25.13 5.82
N TRP A 519 -19.72 25.73 5.26
CA TRP A 519 -20.02 27.17 5.47
C TRP A 519 -20.30 27.52 6.93
N ALA A 520 -20.94 26.63 7.68
CA ALA A 520 -21.19 26.84 9.12
C ALA A 520 -19.93 26.83 9.97
N LEU A 521 -18.83 26.27 9.45
CA LEU A 521 -17.53 26.15 10.10
C LEU A 521 -16.47 27.06 9.44
N GLU A 522 -16.85 27.86 8.45
CA GLU A 522 -15.98 28.81 7.79
C GLU A 522 -15.57 29.95 8.73
N HIS A 523 -14.27 30.22 8.82
CA HIS A 523 -13.71 31.29 9.64
C HIS A 523 -13.32 32.50 8.78
N ALA A 524 -13.55 33.70 9.32
CA ALA A 524 -13.26 34.95 8.61
C ALA A 524 -11.78 35.15 8.28
N ASP A 525 -10.87 34.53 9.05
CA ASP A 525 -9.42 34.63 8.85
C ASP A 525 -8.86 33.62 7.83
N GLY A 526 -9.73 32.81 7.19
CA GLY A 526 -9.39 31.91 6.09
C GLY A 526 -9.37 30.43 6.45
N ASP A 527 -8.94 29.61 5.47
CA ASP A 527 -9.07 28.15 5.48
C ASP A 527 -8.35 27.46 6.63
N HIS A 528 -7.15 27.91 6.98
CA HIS A 528 -6.38 27.35 8.09
C HIS A 528 -7.12 27.49 9.43
N SER A 529 -7.72 28.64 9.67
CA SER A 529 -8.52 28.90 10.86
C SER A 529 -9.81 28.08 10.85
N SER A 530 -10.41 27.87 9.69
CA SER A 530 -11.58 26.99 9.50
C SER A 530 -11.24 25.55 9.85
N LEU A 531 -10.10 25.02 9.41
CA LEU A 531 -9.65 23.66 9.74
C LEU A 531 -9.43 23.47 11.25
N ILE A 532 -8.82 24.44 11.92
CA ILE A 532 -8.65 24.43 13.38
C ILE A 532 -10.01 24.39 14.07
N GLN A 533 -10.96 25.23 13.62
CA GLN A 533 -12.33 25.27 14.18
C GLN A 533 -13.08 23.93 13.99
N VAL A 534 -12.92 23.29 12.84
CA VAL A 534 -13.47 21.93 12.58
C VAL A 534 -12.95 20.92 13.60
N TYR A 535 -11.65 20.92 13.84
CA TYR A 535 -11.01 20.02 14.81
C TYR A 535 -11.50 20.29 16.24
N GLU A 536 -11.57 21.54 16.66
CA GLU A 536 -12.08 21.92 17.98
C GLU A 536 -13.54 21.47 18.17
N ALA A 537 -14.38 21.68 17.16
CA ALA A 537 -15.78 21.22 17.17
C ALA A 537 -15.88 19.69 17.30
N PHE A 538 -15.00 18.95 16.60
CA PHE A 538 -14.92 17.50 16.72
C PHE A 538 -14.53 17.05 18.13
N ILE A 539 -13.47 17.64 18.71
CA ILE A 539 -13.03 17.31 20.08
C ILE A 539 -14.10 17.64 21.13
N GLN A 540 -14.81 18.74 20.99
CA GLN A 540 -15.91 19.10 21.90
C GLN A 540 -17.06 18.09 21.82
N ARG A 541 -17.40 17.62 20.61
CA ARG A 541 -18.41 16.56 20.41
C ARG A 541 -17.98 15.23 21.02
N ALA A 542 -16.73 14.81 20.81
CA ALA A 542 -16.19 13.58 21.37
C ALA A 542 -16.27 13.59 22.90
N LYS A 543 -15.79 14.66 23.56
CA LYS A 543 -15.88 14.86 25.02
C LYS A 543 -17.32 14.82 25.53
N THR A 544 -18.28 15.37 24.77
CA THR A 544 -19.69 15.39 25.15
C THR A 544 -20.32 14.00 25.04
N ASN A 545 -19.91 13.20 24.06
CA ASN A 545 -20.41 11.84 23.89
C ASN A 545 -19.82 10.88 24.93
N ASP A 546 -18.55 10.97 25.27
CA ASP A 546 -17.94 10.22 26.37
C ASP A 546 -18.61 10.53 27.71
N GLY A 547 -18.87 11.79 27.99
CA GLY A 547 -19.63 12.19 29.18
C GLY A 547 -21.08 11.66 29.22
N LYS A 548 -21.70 11.42 28.05
CA LYS A 548 -23.02 10.78 27.96
C LYS A 548 -22.92 9.25 28.15
N LEU A 549 -21.88 8.61 27.65
CA LEU A 549 -21.62 7.17 27.85
C LEU A 549 -21.31 6.86 29.33
N GLU A 550 -20.48 7.66 29.99
CA GLU A 550 -20.20 7.51 31.43
C GLU A 550 -21.47 7.71 32.29
N ARG A 551 -22.29 8.72 31.95
CA ARG A 551 -23.59 8.94 32.65
C ARG A 551 -24.57 7.81 32.40
N ARG A 552 -24.54 7.14 31.24
CA ARG A 552 -25.37 5.94 30.97
C ARG A 552 -24.87 4.72 31.75
N LYS A 553 -23.55 4.52 31.83
CA LYS A 553 -22.94 3.45 32.65
C LYS A 553 -23.24 3.65 34.15
N LYS A 554 -23.23 4.89 34.66
CA LYS A 554 -23.57 5.20 36.07
C LYS A 554 -25.08 5.16 36.39
N LYS A 555 -25.98 5.17 35.39
CA LYS A 555 -27.41 5.03 35.60
C LYS A 555 -27.92 3.60 35.37
N GLY A 556 -27.05 2.70 34.88
CA GLY A 556 -27.39 1.28 34.67
C GLY A 556 -26.74 0.34 35.68
N SER A 557 -26.08 0.85 36.70
CA SER A 557 -25.70 0.20 37.95
C SER A 557 -26.54 0.87 39.07
#